data_3517b16ba69c68a5cf7203fca9164c0d
#
_entry.id   3517b16ba69c68a5cf7203fca9164c0d
#
_cell.length_a   1.000
_cell.length_b   1.000
_cell.length_c   1.000
_cell.angle_alpha   90.00
_cell.angle_beta   90.00
_cell.angle_gamma   90.00
#
_symmetry.space_group_name_H-M   'P 1'
#
loop_
_entity.id
_entity.type
_entity.pdbx_description
1 polymer ?
#
loop_
_entity_poly.entity_id
_entity_poly.type
_entity_poly.pdbx_seq_one_letter_code
_entity_poly.pdbx_strand_id
1 'polypeptide(L)'
;MGDPAPLATEALRGVGAKLVNAQGEAFMSAYHADAEMAPRDIVARAVFDEIQKTGSVGLDLRGHIAETLDDRFPTVAAYCKEGGVDPRLSPIPVAPAAHYHMGGIKVDQNGRTSLPGLWACGECASTGAHGANRLASNSLLEALVFGARIAEHIDFTVPIRSASSPQPPKLAPNTTIQQVMPAMQKLRDCMARHVGVVRTREGLEEAFNQLLRLERIASGTPDLSNMVVTSLMITAAAYQREESRGSHFRSDFPQKHAIAERSTLTLDAARAIASKVYAGAYDEDYEAEQYNKEKATDQLTA
;
A
#
# COMPACT_ATOMS: atom_id res chain seq x y z
N MET A 1 -15.60 10.98 -3.38
CA MET A 1 -14.32 11.30 -2.69
C MET A 1 -13.21 11.27 -3.71
N GLY A 2 -12.16 12.12 -3.54
CA GLY A 2 -11.06 12.24 -4.51
C GLY A 2 -10.16 11.00 -4.57
N ASP A 3 -9.37 10.89 -5.66
CA ASP A 3 -8.28 9.92 -5.78
C ASP A 3 -6.95 10.72 -5.88
N PRO A 4 -6.07 10.64 -4.89
CA PRO A 4 -6.15 9.84 -3.66
C PRO A 4 -7.17 10.36 -2.65
N ALA A 5 -7.73 9.44 -1.84
CA ALA A 5 -8.66 9.80 -0.77
C ALA A 5 -7.95 10.60 0.34
N PRO A 6 -8.56 11.70 0.85
CA PRO A 6 -8.00 12.45 1.95
C PRO A 6 -7.84 11.62 3.23
N LEU A 7 -6.79 11.88 3.98
CA LEU A 7 -6.53 11.18 5.24
C LEU A 7 -7.37 11.76 6.39
N ALA A 8 -8.21 10.94 7.04
CA ALA A 8 -8.78 11.25 8.33
C ALA A 8 -7.72 11.05 9.43
N THR A 9 -7.15 12.15 9.91
CA THR A 9 -6.05 12.10 10.89
C THR A 9 -6.45 11.42 12.19
N GLU A 10 -5.50 10.68 12.79
CA GLU A 10 -5.67 10.07 14.12
C GLU A 10 -5.99 11.10 15.21
N ALA A 11 -5.52 12.34 15.06
CA ALA A 11 -5.79 13.41 16.01
C ALA A 11 -7.29 13.66 16.25
N LEU A 12 -8.15 13.39 15.26
CA LEU A 12 -9.61 13.48 15.44
C LEU A 12 -10.12 12.47 16.47
N ARG A 13 -9.60 11.24 16.45
CA ARG A 13 -9.93 10.21 17.45
C ARG A 13 -9.37 10.59 18.82
N GLY A 14 -8.17 11.20 18.84
CA GLY A 14 -7.52 11.70 20.06
C GLY A 14 -8.30 12.80 20.77
N VAL A 15 -9.13 13.58 20.04
CA VAL A 15 -10.01 14.59 20.63
C VAL A 15 -11.44 14.09 20.88
N GLY A 16 -11.68 12.77 20.70
CA GLY A 16 -12.92 12.12 21.11
C GLY A 16 -13.85 11.70 19.97
N ALA A 17 -13.45 11.86 18.69
CA ALA A 17 -14.24 11.35 17.56
C ALA A 17 -14.42 9.83 17.67
N LYS A 18 -15.62 9.33 17.34
CA LYS A 18 -15.99 7.92 17.44
C LYS A 18 -16.10 7.28 16.07
N LEU A 19 -15.65 6.03 15.97
CA LEU A 19 -15.92 5.20 14.80
C LEU A 19 -17.27 4.51 14.98
N VAL A 20 -18.16 4.73 14.03
CA VAL A 20 -19.54 4.21 14.06
C VAL A 20 -19.81 3.36 12.82
N ASN A 21 -20.57 2.28 13.00
CA ASN A 21 -21.02 1.41 11.91
C ASN A 21 -22.22 2.02 11.14
N ALA A 22 -22.75 1.29 10.16
CA ALA A 22 -23.91 1.75 9.37
C ALA A 22 -25.16 2.02 10.19
N GLN A 23 -25.30 1.45 11.38
CA GLN A 23 -26.39 1.67 12.32
C GLN A 23 -26.15 2.87 13.24
N GLY A 24 -24.97 3.50 13.16
CA GLY A 24 -24.58 4.62 14.03
C GLY A 24 -24.05 4.18 15.40
N GLU A 25 -23.72 2.90 15.59
CA GLU A 25 -23.22 2.35 16.83
C GLU A 25 -21.70 2.41 16.88
N ALA A 26 -21.15 2.90 18.00
CA ALA A 26 -19.70 2.90 18.25
C ALA A 26 -19.21 1.47 18.54
N PHE A 27 -18.26 0.96 17.78
CA PHE A 27 -17.87 -0.45 17.83
C PHE A 27 -16.46 -0.72 18.38
N MET A 28 -15.58 0.28 18.44
CA MET A 28 -14.16 0.05 18.75
C MET A 28 -13.90 -0.61 20.13
N SER A 29 -14.76 -0.37 21.12
CA SER A 29 -14.65 -0.98 22.44
C SER A 29 -14.81 -2.51 22.43
N ALA A 30 -15.47 -3.07 21.42
CA ALA A 30 -15.58 -4.52 21.23
C ALA A 30 -14.28 -5.14 20.65
N TYR A 31 -13.42 -4.34 20.03
CA TYR A 31 -12.17 -4.79 19.40
C TYR A 31 -10.94 -4.57 20.28
N HIS A 32 -10.93 -3.52 21.10
CA HIS A 32 -9.79 -3.20 21.95
C HIS A 32 -10.19 -2.36 23.16
N ALA A 33 -9.52 -2.57 24.29
CA ALA A 33 -9.79 -1.86 25.55
C ALA A 33 -9.58 -0.34 25.42
N ASP A 34 -8.58 0.11 24.63
CA ASP A 34 -8.33 1.52 24.36
C ASP A 34 -9.25 2.11 23.29
N ALA A 35 -10.22 1.35 22.80
CA ALA A 35 -11.20 1.75 21.79
C ALA A 35 -10.55 2.51 20.62
N GLU A 36 -10.97 3.75 20.33
CA GLU A 36 -10.45 4.58 19.23
C GLU A 36 -8.97 4.93 19.34
N MET A 37 -8.38 4.78 20.54
CA MET A 37 -6.95 5.02 20.78
C MET A 37 -6.09 3.75 20.61
N ALA A 38 -6.69 2.63 20.23
CA ALA A 38 -5.97 1.41 19.90
C ALA A 38 -4.92 1.65 18.78
N PRO A 39 -3.87 0.81 18.69
CA PRO A 39 -2.89 0.84 17.62
C PRO A 39 -3.56 0.87 16.22
N ARG A 40 -2.97 1.61 15.29
CA ARG A 40 -3.56 1.86 13.97
C ARG A 40 -3.90 0.60 13.18
N ASP A 41 -3.09 -0.44 13.30
CA ASP A 41 -3.34 -1.72 12.65
C ASP A 41 -4.60 -2.41 13.21
N ILE A 42 -4.85 -2.31 14.52
CA ILE A 42 -6.07 -2.83 15.15
C ILE A 42 -7.30 -2.03 14.68
N VAL A 43 -7.19 -0.70 14.68
CA VAL A 43 -8.28 0.16 14.19
C VAL A 43 -8.60 -0.12 12.72
N ALA A 44 -7.58 -0.28 11.87
CA ALA A 44 -7.77 -0.59 10.46
C ALA A 44 -8.48 -1.94 10.26
N ARG A 45 -8.11 -2.98 11.04
CA ARG A 45 -8.80 -4.28 10.98
C ARG A 45 -10.23 -4.20 11.48
N ALA A 46 -10.47 -3.47 12.57
CA ALA A 46 -11.82 -3.27 13.11
C ALA A 46 -12.73 -2.55 12.10
N VAL A 47 -12.24 -1.46 11.48
CA VAL A 47 -12.97 -0.73 10.44
C VAL A 47 -13.24 -1.62 9.22
N PHE A 48 -12.25 -2.42 8.80
CA PHE A 48 -12.42 -3.38 7.70
C PHE A 48 -13.50 -4.41 8.01
N ASP A 49 -13.45 -5.02 9.18
CA ASP A 49 -14.40 -6.03 9.63
C ASP A 49 -15.83 -5.46 9.74
N GLU A 50 -15.98 -4.25 10.30
CA GLU A 50 -17.29 -3.58 10.39
C GLU A 50 -17.87 -3.20 9.02
N ILE A 51 -17.02 -2.80 8.06
CA ILE A 51 -17.47 -2.57 6.68
C ILE A 51 -18.00 -3.88 6.07
N GLN A 52 -17.32 -5.02 6.30
CA GLN A 52 -17.81 -6.31 5.81
C GLN A 52 -19.15 -6.72 6.43
N LYS A 53 -19.35 -6.41 7.72
CA LYS A 53 -20.58 -6.78 8.46
C LYS A 53 -21.75 -5.86 8.14
N THR A 54 -21.50 -4.55 8.04
CA THR A 54 -22.57 -3.53 8.03
C THR A 54 -22.63 -2.70 6.76
N GLY A 55 -21.63 -2.81 5.90
CA GLY A 55 -21.56 -2.12 4.60
C GLY A 55 -20.81 -0.79 4.64
N SER A 56 -20.76 -0.09 5.77
CA SER A 56 -20.06 1.19 5.88
C SER A 56 -19.62 1.51 7.31
N VAL A 57 -18.60 2.37 7.41
CA VAL A 57 -18.13 2.95 8.67
C VAL A 57 -17.98 4.44 8.50
N GLY A 58 -18.32 5.20 9.54
CA GLY A 58 -18.15 6.63 9.62
C GLY A 58 -17.32 7.06 10.83
N LEU A 59 -16.65 8.20 10.70
CA LEU A 59 -16.02 8.90 11.82
C LEU A 59 -16.97 9.99 12.30
N ASP A 60 -17.54 9.81 13.48
CA ASP A 60 -18.52 10.71 14.07
C ASP A 60 -17.81 11.81 14.88
N LEU A 61 -17.98 13.05 14.43
CA LEU A 61 -17.44 14.25 15.06
C LEU A 61 -18.55 15.14 15.67
N ARG A 62 -19.81 14.71 15.57
CA ARG A 62 -20.96 15.55 16.00
C ARG A 62 -20.78 16.07 17.43
N GLY A 63 -21.31 17.28 17.68
CA GLY A 63 -21.15 18.04 18.92
C GLY A 63 -19.91 18.93 18.88
N HIS A 64 -19.25 19.10 20.01
CA HIS A 64 -18.18 20.09 20.22
C HIS A 64 -16.99 19.95 19.23
N ILE A 65 -16.69 18.76 18.77
CA ILE A 65 -15.57 18.55 17.81
C ILE A 65 -15.94 19.17 16.46
N ALA A 66 -17.14 18.93 15.97
CA ALA A 66 -17.59 19.47 14.69
C ALA A 66 -17.75 20.99 14.71
N GLU A 67 -18.16 21.56 15.85
CA GLU A 67 -18.27 23.01 16.04
C GLU A 67 -16.93 23.74 15.98
N THR A 68 -15.85 23.09 16.44
CA THR A 68 -14.48 23.65 16.48
C THR A 68 -13.58 23.13 15.36
N LEU A 69 -14.15 22.43 14.38
CA LEU A 69 -13.39 21.74 13.34
C LEU A 69 -12.60 22.69 12.44
N ASP A 70 -13.21 23.81 12.03
CA ASP A 70 -12.59 24.82 11.17
C ASP A 70 -11.34 25.42 11.81
N ASP A 71 -11.36 25.66 13.12
CA ASP A 71 -10.26 26.25 13.86
C ASP A 71 -9.15 25.22 14.18
N ARG A 72 -9.52 24.00 14.59
CA ARG A 72 -8.59 23.00 15.08
C ARG A 72 -8.05 22.08 14.00
N PHE A 73 -8.84 21.82 12.98
CA PHE A 73 -8.51 20.90 11.89
C PHE A 73 -8.93 21.46 10.52
N PRO A 74 -8.42 22.64 10.11
CA PRO A 74 -8.88 23.35 8.90
C PRO A 74 -8.76 22.52 7.62
N THR A 75 -7.71 21.68 7.52
CA THR A 75 -7.53 20.79 6.37
C THR A 75 -8.63 19.74 6.29
N VAL A 76 -9.06 19.17 7.42
CA VAL A 76 -10.16 18.19 7.44
C VAL A 76 -11.48 18.87 7.11
N ALA A 77 -11.71 20.08 7.65
CA ALA A 77 -12.89 20.88 7.33
C ALA A 77 -12.99 21.17 5.82
N ALA A 78 -11.87 21.54 5.18
CA ALA A 78 -11.81 21.75 3.74
C ALA A 78 -12.16 20.47 2.96
N TYR A 79 -11.59 19.31 3.33
CA TYR A 79 -11.90 18.03 2.68
C TYR A 79 -13.37 17.62 2.86
N CYS A 80 -13.96 17.85 4.03
CA CYS A 80 -15.39 17.60 4.25
C CYS A 80 -16.25 18.47 3.32
N LYS A 81 -15.92 19.76 3.21
CA LYS A 81 -16.61 20.70 2.32
C LYS A 81 -16.50 20.29 0.85
N GLU A 82 -15.29 19.93 0.39
CA GLU A 82 -15.06 19.46 -0.99
C GLU A 82 -15.80 18.14 -1.27
N GLY A 83 -15.87 17.25 -0.27
CA GLY A 83 -16.60 15.98 -0.36
C GLY A 83 -18.10 16.09 -0.16
N GLY A 84 -18.64 17.29 0.08
CA GLY A 84 -20.07 17.50 0.33
C GLY A 84 -20.59 16.90 1.64
N VAL A 85 -19.71 16.70 2.63
CA VAL A 85 -20.06 16.15 3.95
C VAL A 85 -20.06 17.26 4.98
N ASP A 86 -21.18 17.44 5.69
CA ASP A 86 -21.21 18.29 6.89
C ASP A 86 -21.03 17.43 8.15
N PRO A 87 -19.85 17.48 8.81
CA PRO A 87 -19.56 16.64 9.97
C PRO A 87 -20.37 17.01 11.22
N ARG A 88 -21.11 18.14 11.20
CA ARG A 88 -22.09 18.50 12.25
C ARG A 88 -23.38 17.71 12.13
N LEU A 89 -23.72 17.25 10.93
CA LEU A 89 -24.97 16.57 10.61
C LEU A 89 -24.80 15.06 10.50
N SER A 90 -23.66 14.60 9.93
CA SER A 90 -23.43 13.18 9.65
C SER A 90 -22.00 12.77 9.88
N PRO A 91 -21.72 11.50 10.24
CA PRO A 91 -20.37 10.98 10.31
C PRO A 91 -19.65 11.07 8.96
N ILE A 92 -18.33 11.31 9.00
CA ILE A 92 -17.49 11.32 7.80
C ILE A 92 -17.28 9.87 7.35
N PRO A 93 -17.67 9.48 6.12
CA PRO A 93 -17.41 8.12 5.62
C PRO A 93 -15.92 7.83 5.59
N VAL A 94 -15.49 6.70 6.18
CA VAL A 94 -14.10 6.30 6.25
C VAL A 94 -13.91 4.84 5.87
N ALA A 95 -12.73 4.52 5.32
CA ALA A 95 -12.28 3.17 5.04
C ALA A 95 -10.79 3.04 5.35
N PRO A 96 -10.28 1.84 5.62
CA PRO A 96 -8.84 1.62 5.72
C PRO A 96 -8.15 1.93 4.40
N ALA A 97 -6.98 2.57 4.48
CA ALA A 97 -6.15 2.84 3.33
C ALA A 97 -4.68 2.62 3.65
N ALA A 98 -3.88 2.25 2.63
CA ALA A 98 -2.44 2.25 2.73
C ALA A 98 -1.97 3.69 2.94
N HIS A 99 -1.29 3.96 4.07
CA HIS A 99 -0.83 5.29 4.43
C HIS A 99 0.69 5.43 4.35
N TYR A 100 1.41 4.39 4.75
CA TYR A 100 2.86 4.36 4.74
C TYR A 100 3.36 2.92 4.51
N HIS A 101 4.33 2.76 3.60
CA HIS A 101 4.94 1.48 3.31
C HIS A 101 6.10 1.20 4.27
N MET A 102 5.97 0.18 5.11
CA MET A 102 7.07 -0.31 5.95
C MET A 102 7.80 -1.42 5.21
N GLY A 103 9.08 -1.21 4.96
CA GLY A 103 9.86 -2.08 4.10
C GLY A 103 10.52 -1.29 2.97
N GLY A 104 10.92 -1.94 1.89
CA GLY A 104 11.58 -1.32 0.76
C GLY A 104 13.01 -1.82 0.55
N ILE A 105 13.86 -1.01 -0.06
CA ILE A 105 15.25 -1.33 -0.35
C ILE A 105 16.02 -1.48 0.96
N LYS A 106 16.57 -2.67 1.23
CA LYS A 106 17.35 -2.92 2.44
C LYS A 106 18.60 -2.05 2.45
N VAL A 107 18.80 -1.34 3.55
CA VAL A 107 19.96 -0.48 3.77
C VAL A 107 20.61 -0.74 5.13
N ASP A 108 21.90 -0.35 5.24
CA ASP A 108 22.62 -0.29 6.51
C ASP A 108 22.39 1.03 7.26
N GLN A 109 23.10 1.23 8.37
CA GLN A 109 22.99 2.44 9.20
C GLN A 109 23.43 3.75 8.50
N ASN A 110 24.14 3.65 7.38
CA ASN A 110 24.57 4.79 6.54
C ASN A 110 23.72 4.91 5.27
N GLY A 111 22.62 4.19 5.17
CA GLY A 111 21.73 4.21 4.01
C GLY A 111 22.28 3.47 2.78
N ARG A 112 23.40 2.71 2.89
CA ARG A 112 23.97 1.96 1.76
C ARG A 112 23.13 0.73 1.46
N THR A 113 22.90 0.48 0.19
CA THR A 113 22.30 -0.77 -0.29
C THR A 113 23.37 -1.86 -0.49
N SER A 114 22.97 -3.05 -0.91
CA SER A 114 23.88 -4.12 -1.32
C SER A 114 24.62 -3.84 -2.65
N LEU A 115 24.16 -2.85 -3.43
CA LEU A 115 24.81 -2.45 -4.68
C LEU A 115 25.79 -1.32 -4.41
N PRO A 116 27.08 -1.48 -4.79
CA PRO A 116 28.07 -0.41 -4.64
C PRO A 116 27.64 0.87 -5.40
N GLY A 117 27.74 2.02 -4.73
CA GLY A 117 27.38 3.31 -5.32
C GLY A 117 25.88 3.63 -5.29
N LEU A 118 25.06 2.82 -4.62
CA LEU A 118 23.63 3.07 -4.44
C LEU A 118 23.26 3.19 -2.96
N TRP A 119 22.56 4.27 -2.62
CA TRP A 119 21.98 4.55 -1.31
C TRP A 119 20.48 4.71 -1.43
N ALA A 120 19.76 4.50 -0.33
CA ALA A 120 18.32 4.77 -0.26
C ALA A 120 17.93 5.32 1.12
N CYS A 121 17.02 6.30 1.16
CA CYS A 121 16.40 6.83 2.38
C CYS A 121 14.94 7.20 2.14
N GLY A 122 14.22 7.48 3.23
CA GLY A 122 12.79 7.75 3.19
C GLY A 122 11.94 6.51 2.97
N GLU A 123 10.72 6.68 2.50
CA GLU A 123 9.74 5.60 2.41
C GLU A 123 10.15 4.43 1.50
N CYS A 124 11.01 4.67 0.51
CA CYS A 124 11.53 3.60 -0.36
C CYS A 124 12.59 2.71 0.31
N ALA A 125 13.10 3.09 1.50
CA ALA A 125 14.18 2.39 2.18
C ALA A 125 13.66 1.55 3.35
N SER A 126 14.28 0.38 3.56
CA SER A 126 14.06 -0.46 4.73
C SER A 126 15.26 -0.37 5.67
N THR A 127 15.22 0.58 6.59
CA THR A 127 16.25 0.77 7.63
C THR A 127 16.09 -0.21 8.79
N GLY A 128 14.85 -0.66 9.04
CA GLY A 128 14.45 -1.45 10.20
C GLY A 128 13.86 -0.63 11.35
N ALA A 129 13.91 0.70 11.28
CA ALA A 129 13.44 1.58 12.36
C ALA A 129 11.94 1.41 12.67
N HIS A 130 11.14 1.08 11.67
CA HIS A 130 9.68 0.96 11.83
C HIS A 130 9.20 -0.45 12.18
N GLY A 131 10.03 -1.46 12.02
CA GLY A 131 9.61 -2.86 12.25
C GLY A 131 8.36 -3.22 11.45
N ALA A 132 7.39 -3.85 12.12
CA ALA A 132 6.13 -4.27 11.50
C ALA A 132 5.00 -3.23 11.64
N ASN A 133 5.22 -2.13 12.37
CA ASN A 133 4.20 -1.08 12.55
C ASN A 133 4.87 0.25 12.89
N ARG A 134 4.75 1.22 12.00
CA ARG A 134 5.37 2.54 12.16
C ARG A 134 4.65 3.37 13.23
N LEU A 135 5.40 3.94 14.16
CA LEU A 135 4.90 4.97 15.08
C LEU A 135 4.60 6.27 14.33
N ALA A 136 3.57 6.96 14.77
CA ALA A 136 3.15 8.23 14.18
C ALA A 136 4.32 9.22 14.04
N SER A 137 4.39 9.93 12.93
CA SER A 137 5.36 10.98 12.58
C SER A 137 6.82 10.53 12.40
N ASN A 138 7.20 9.28 12.73
CA ASN A 138 8.60 8.84 12.65
C ASN A 138 9.14 8.69 11.22
N SER A 139 8.27 8.57 10.21
CA SER A 139 8.71 8.46 8.81
C SER A 139 9.48 9.69 8.31
N LEU A 140 9.02 10.90 8.68
CA LEU A 140 9.70 12.14 8.30
C LEU A 140 11.04 12.28 9.02
N LEU A 141 11.09 11.92 10.30
CA LEU A 141 12.33 11.93 11.08
C LEU A 141 13.36 10.94 10.52
N GLU A 142 12.94 9.74 10.15
CA GLU A 142 13.81 8.75 9.51
C GLU A 142 14.39 9.29 8.21
N ALA A 143 13.54 9.85 7.33
CA ALA A 143 13.97 10.40 6.05
C ALA A 143 15.03 11.49 6.21
N LEU A 144 14.84 12.41 7.16
CA LEU A 144 15.79 13.50 7.46
C LEU A 144 17.12 12.97 8.00
N VAL A 145 17.08 12.05 8.98
CA VAL A 145 18.28 11.48 9.59
C VAL A 145 19.09 10.67 8.59
N PHE A 146 18.44 9.79 7.82
CA PHE A 146 19.16 9.00 6.84
C PHE A 146 19.62 9.80 5.63
N GLY A 147 18.89 10.85 5.23
CA GLY A 147 19.34 11.79 4.21
C GLY A 147 20.66 12.47 4.60
N ALA A 148 20.76 12.96 5.84
CA ALA A 148 21.99 13.55 6.35
C ALA A 148 23.15 12.54 6.42
N ARG A 149 22.92 11.34 6.96
CA ARG A 149 23.93 10.26 7.02
C ARG A 149 24.45 9.86 5.66
N ILE A 150 23.58 9.78 4.65
CA ILE A 150 23.97 9.46 3.27
C ILE A 150 24.85 10.56 2.72
N ALA A 151 24.50 11.84 2.90
CA ALA A 151 25.28 12.97 2.42
C ALA A 151 26.70 12.93 3.01
N GLU A 152 26.83 12.81 4.32
CA GLU A 152 28.14 12.65 4.99
C GLU A 152 28.93 11.46 4.48
N HIS A 153 28.27 10.30 4.30
CA HIS A 153 28.93 9.09 3.84
C HIS A 153 29.44 9.21 2.40
N ILE A 154 28.69 9.88 1.51
CA ILE A 154 29.10 10.12 0.11
C ILE A 154 30.32 11.01 0.08
N ASP A 155 30.36 12.09 0.85
CA ASP A 155 31.49 13.02 0.92
C ASP A 155 32.80 12.31 1.31
N PHE A 156 32.73 11.34 2.20
CA PHE A 156 33.92 10.60 2.66
C PHE A 156 34.34 9.44 1.73
N THR A 157 33.40 8.87 0.97
CA THR A 157 33.64 7.58 0.30
C THR A 157 33.69 7.66 -1.21
N VAL A 158 33.13 8.69 -1.82
CA VAL A 158 33.09 8.84 -3.27
C VAL A 158 34.08 9.92 -3.73
N PRO A 159 35.20 9.53 -4.40
CA PRO A 159 36.11 10.52 -4.97
C PRO A 159 35.38 11.35 -6.02
N ILE A 160 35.59 12.66 -6.01
CA ILE A 160 35.11 13.57 -7.04
C ILE A 160 35.71 13.11 -8.38
N ARG A 161 34.95 12.36 -9.16
CA ARG A 161 35.31 12.03 -10.54
C ARG A 161 34.54 12.96 -11.44
N SER A 162 35.24 13.52 -12.44
CA SER A 162 34.58 14.15 -13.58
C SER A 162 33.75 13.07 -14.30
N ALA A 163 32.47 12.99 -13.96
CA ALA A 163 31.59 12.04 -14.60
C ALA A 163 31.21 12.55 -15.98
N SER A 164 31.47 11.77 -17.01
CA SER A 164 30.71 11.91 -18.25
C SER A 164 29.23 11.72 -17.90
N SER A 165 28.41 12.73 -18.17
CA SER A 165 26.97 12.63 -17.91
C SER A 165 26.41 11.36 -18.56
N PRO A 166 25.82 10.45 -17.78
CA PRO A 166 25.21 9.26 -18.38
C PRO A 166 24.11 9.73 -19.32
N GLN A 167 24.06 9.16 -20.51
CA GLN A 167 22.97 9.40 -21.45
C GLN A 167 21.66 8.97 -20.74
N PRO A 168 20.63 9.82 -20.68
CA PRO A 168 19.37 9.41 -20.12
C PRO A 168 18.86 8.18 -20.89
N PRO A 169 18.29 7.18 -20.20
CA PRO A 169 17.70 6.03 -20.85
C PRO A 169 16.65 6.53 -21.86
N LYS A 170 16.63 5.97 -23.07
CA LYS A 170 15.56 6.23 -24.03
C LYS A 170 14.26 5.72 -23.39
N LEU A 171 13.40 6.65 -23.00
CA LEU A 171 12.05 6.30 -22.54
C LEU A 171 11.31 5.65 -23.72
N ALA A 172 10.64 4.54 -23.46
CA ALA A 172 9.73 3.94 -24.42
C ALA A 172 8.66 4.98 -24.84
N PRO A 173 8.12 4.92 -26.06
CA PRO A 173 7.08 5.84 -26.48
C PRO A 173 5.93 5.81 -25.46
N ASN A 174 5.50 7.01 -25.05
CA ASN A 174 4.47 7.20 -24.04
C ASN A 174 3.17 6.50 -24.43
N THR A 175 2.92 5.34 -23.85
CA THR A 175 1.55 4.85 -23.75
C THR A 175 0.79 5.85 -22.90
N THR A 176 -0.31 6.41 -23.41
CA THR A 176 -1.06 7.43 -22.65
C THR A 176 -1.63 6.81 -21.37
N ILE A 177 -1.64 7.56 -20.28
CA ILE A 177 -2.22 7.14 -18.99
C ILE A 177 -3.63 6.57 -19.20
N GLN A 178 -4.43 7.14 -20.09
CA GLN A 178 -5.78 6.69 -20.42
C GLN A 178 -5.84 5.23 -20.92
N GLN A 179 -4.82 4.77 -21.65
CA GLN A 179 -4.76 3.39 -22.17
C GLN A 179 -4.47 2.37 -21.08
N VAL A 180 -3.77 2.76 -19.99
CA VAL A 180 -3.40 1.87 -18.90
C VAL A 180 -4.28 1.98 -17.67
N MET A 181 -5.13 3.00 -17.59
CA MET A 181 -6.05 3.20 -16.47
C MET A 181 -6.87 1.95 -16.09
N PRO A 182 -7.46 1.20 -17.02
CA PRO A 182 -8.21 0.00 -16.68
C PRO A 182 -7.34 -1.08 -16.02
N ALA A 183 -6.09 -1.25 -16.48
CA ALA A 183 -5.15 -2.20 -15.89
C ALA A 183 -4.66 -1.73 -14.51
N MET A 184 -4.40 -0.43 -14.34
CA MET A 184 -4.08 0.15 -13.04
C MET A 184 -5.21 -0.02 -12.04
N GLN A 185 -6.47 0.13 -12.48
CA GLN A 185 -7.63 -0.09 -11.61
C GLN A 185 -7.74 -1.57 -11.21
N LYS A 186 -7.60 -2.51 -12.14
CA LYS A 186 -7.56 -3.94 -11.85
C LYS A 186 -6.47 -4.29 -10.83
N LEU A 187 -5.28 -3.69 -10.96
CA LEU A 187 -4.20 -3.87 -10.00
C LEU A 187 -4.55 -3.34 -8.62
N ARG A 188 -5.13 -2.14 -8.52
CA ARG A 188 -5.57 -1.55 -7.25
C ARG A 188 -6.63 -2.42 -6.57
N ASP A 189 -7.62 -2.90 -7.33
CA ASP A 189 -8.69 -3.77 -6.83
C ASP A 189 -8.14 -5.12 -6.35
N CYS A 190 -7.20 -5.71 -7.09
CA CYS A 190 -6.49 -6.93 -6.71
C CYS A 190 -5.76 -6.74 -5.37
N MET A 191 -4.95 -5.69 -5.26
CA MET A 191 -4.17 -5.40 -4.05
C MET A 191 -5.08 -5.09 -2.85
N ALA A 192 -6.15 -4.31 -3.04
CA ALA A 192 -7.08 -3.98 -1.98
C ALA A 192 -7.83 -5.23 -1.47
N ARG A 193 -8.26 -6.11 -2.37
CA ARG A 193 -9.06 -7.30 -2.05
C ARG A 193 -8.24 -8.43 -1.44
N HIS A 194 -7.07 -8.73 -2.00
CA HIS A 194 -6.31 -9.94 -1.71
C HIS A 194 -5.04 -9.70 -0.88
N VAL A 195 -4.47 -8.50 -0.94
CA VAL A 195 -3.20 -8.14 -0.29
C VAL A 195 -3.38 -7.01 0.75
N GLY A 196 -4.62 -6.61 0.99
CA GLY A 196 -5.00 -5.49 1.86
C GLY A 196 -4.87 -5.78 3.36
N VAL A 197 -5.89 -5.38 4.12
CA VAL A 197 -5.88 -5.37 5.59
C VAL A 197 -5.83 -6.77 6.20
N VAL A 198 -6.63 -7.69 5.66
CA VAL A 198 -6.69 -9.11 6.07
C VAL A 198 -6.30 -9.98 4.89
N ARG A 199 -5.32 -10.84 5.08
CA ARG A 199 -4.75 -11.71 4.06
C ARG A 199 -4.99 -13.16 4.38
N THR A 200 -5.15 -14.00 3.34
CA THR A 200 -5.21 -15.46 3.42
C THR A 200 -4.28 -16.06 2.37
N ARG A 201 -3.94 -17.32 2.51
CA ARG A 201 -3.17 -18.05 1.48
C ARG A 201 -3.87 -17.97 0.13
N GLU A 202 -5.14 -18.33 0.09
CA GLU A 202 -5.96 -18.36 -1.12
C GLU A 202 -6.06 -16.99 -1.79
N GLY A 203 -6.24 -15.93 -0.99
CA GLY A 203 -6.25 -14.56 -1.51
C GLY A 203 -4.91 -14.15 -2.12
N LEU A 204 -3.80 -14.49 -1.46
CA LEU A 204 -2.46 -14.18 -1.98
C LEU A 204 -2.14 -14.99 -3.25
N GLU A 205 -2.59 -16.23 -3.35
CA GLU A 205 -2.46 -17.07 -4.54
C GLU A 205 -3.26 -16.49 -5.72
N GLU A 206 -4.48 -16.03 -5.47
CA GLU A 206 -5.27 -15.33 -6.49
C GLU A 206 -4.62 -14.01 -6.91
N ALA A 207 -4.02 -13.28 -5.97
CA ALA A 207 -3.25 -12.07 -6.31
C ALA A 207 -2.08 -12.39 -7.24
N PHE A 208 -1.34 -13.48 -7.04
CA PHE A 208 -0.29 -13.89 -7.96
C PHE A 208 -0.82 -14.14 -9.37
N ASN A 209 -1.94 -14.85 -9.50
CA ASN A 209 -2.56 -15.11 -10.79
C ASN A 209 -2.88 -13.81 -11.55
N GLN A 210 -3.49 -12.84 -10.86
CA GLN A 210 -3.84 -11.56 -11.47
C GLN A 210 -2.60 -10.71 -11.78
N LEU A 211 -1.60 -10.67 -10.89
CA LEU A 211 -0.38 -9.88 -11.06
C LEU A 211 0.48 -10.40 -12.21
N LEU A 212 0.62 -11.73 -12.40
CA LEU A 212 1.36 -12.31 -13.51
C LEU A 212 0.69 -11.99 -14.86
N ARG A 213 -0.64 -11.98 -14.91
CA ARG A 213 -1.38 -11.53 -16.11
C ARG A 213 -1.12 -10.05 -16.40
N LEU A 214 -1.18 -9.20 -15.37
CA LEU A 214 -0.90 -7.77 -15.50
C LEU A 214 0.55 -7.49 -15.90
N GLU A 215 1.52 -8.29 -15.45
CA GLU A 215 2.93 -8.15 -15.83
C GLU A 215 3.12 -8.33 -17.34
N ARG A 216 2.41 -9.27 -17.98
CA ARG A 216 2.48 -9.50 -19.43
C ARG A 216 2.01 -8.29 -20.22
N ILE A 217 0.93 -7.64 -19.78
CA ILE A 217 0.36 -6.46 -20.47
C ILE A 217 1.04 -5.14 -20.10
N ALA A 218 1.80 -5.11 -19.01
CA ALA A 218 2.51 -3.92 -18.54
C ALA A 218 3.78 -3.60 -19.36
N SER A 219 4.21 -4.52 -20.23
CA SER A 219 5.40 -4.36 -21.06
C SER A 219 5.32 -3.09 -21.92
N GLY A 220 6.35 -2.26 -21.86
CA GLY A 220 6.39 -0.97 -22.57
C GLY A 220 5.71 0.21 -21.84
N THR A 221 5.13 -0.02 -20.64
CA THR A 221 4.53 1.04 -19.83
C THR A 221 5.22 1.11 -18.47
N PRO A 222 6.23 1.98 -18.27
CA PRO A 222 7.06 2.02 -17.07
C PRO A 222 6.25 2.14 -15.78
N ASP A 223 5.24 3.01 -15.74
CA ASP A 223 4.44 3.24 -14.53
C ASP A 223 3.67 1.99 -14.12
N LEU A 224 2.95 1.36 -15.05
CA LEU A 224 2.21 0.13 -14.76
C LEU A 224 3.18 -1.02 -14.43
N SER A 225 4.30 -1.14 -15.15
CA SER A 225 5.31 -2.17 -14.89
C SER A 225 5.89 -2.04 -13.48
N ASN A 226 6.23 -0.83 -13.04
CA ASN A 226 6.72 -0.58 -11.68
C ASN A 226 5.67 -0.90 -10.61
N MET A 227 4.41 -0.55 -10.84
CA MET A 227 3.31 -0.90 -9.95
C MET A 227 3.14 -2.42 -9.83
N VAL A 228 3.17 -3.14 -10.94
CA VAL A 228 3.02 -4.62 -10.96
C VAL A 228 4.20 -5.28 -10.23
N VAL A 229 5.44 -4.87 -10.52
CA VAL A 229 6.65 -5.40 -9.86
C VAL A 229 6.60 -5.16 -8.36
N THR A 230 6.25 -3.94 -7.93
CA THR A 230 6.12 -3.63 -6.50
C THR A 230 5.04 -4.48 -5.84
N SER A 231 3.88 -4.63 -6.49
CA SER A 231 2.77 -5.45 -6.00
C SER A 231 3.16 -6.92 -5.88
N LEU A 232 3.89 -7.46 -6.87
CA LEU A 232 4.41 -8.83 -6.84
C LEU A 232 5.37 -9.06 -5.67
N MET A 233 6.29 -8.11 -5.43
CA MET A 233 7.21 -8.16 -4.30
C MET A 233 6.48 -8.15 -2.95
N ILE A 234 5.48 -7.28 -2.78
CA ILE A 234 4.66 -7.19 -1.57
C ILE A 234 3.89 -8.50 -1.35
N THR A 235 3.25 -9.04 -2.40
CA THR A 235 2.47 -10.28 -2.34
C THR A 235 3.36 -11.47 -1.98
N ALA A 236 4.54 -11.59 -2.59
CA ALA A 236 5.48 -12.67 -2.32
C ALA A 236 6.05 -12.60 -0.89
N ALA A 237 6.38 -11.41 -0.40
CA ALA A 237 6.82 -11.21 0.97
C ALA A 237 5.71 -11.56 1.98
N ALA A 238 4.46 -11.19 1.69
CA ALA A 238 3.31 -11.52 2.53
C ALA A 238 2.98 -13.01 2.50
N TYR A 239 3.12 -13.68 1.36
CA TYR A 239 2.88 -15.11 1.20
C TYR A 239 3.87 -15.95 2.01
N GLN A 240 5.16 -15.60 1.97
CA GLN A 240 6.20 -16.28 2.72
C GLN A 240 6.13 -16.08 4.24
N ARG A 241 5.53 -14.96 4.69
CA ARG A 241 5.46 -14.62 6.11
C ARG A 241 4.22 -15.26 6.75
N GLU A 242 4.40 -16.44 7.32
CA GLU A 242 3.35 -17.24 7.96
C GLU A 242 3.18 -16.86 9.46
N GLU A 243 2.98 -15.57 9.71
CA GLU A 243 2.66 -15.00 11.03
C GLU A 243 1.76 -13.78 10.87
N SER A 244 1.22 -13.26 11.98
CA SER A 244 0.60 -11.95 12.07
C SER A 244 1.37 -11.04 13.02
N ARG A 245 1.88 -9.89 12.51
CA ARG A 245 2.70 -8.95 13.29
C ARG A 245 2.51 -7.53 12.78
N GLY A 246 2.03 -6.63 13.64
CA GLY A 246 1.76 -5.24 13.29
C GLY A 246 0.75 -5.14 12.16
N SER A 247 1.07 -4.39 11.11
CA SER A 247 0.21 -4.23 9.94
C SER A 247 0.14 -5.45 9.02
N HIS A 248 1.05 -6.41 9.15
CA HIS A 248 0.95 -7.70 8.46
C HIS A 248 0.02 -8.62 9.24
N PHE A 249 -1.15 -8.90 8.67
CA PHE A 249 -2.14 -9.80 9.28
C PHE A 249 -2.57 -10.89 8.30
N ARG A 250 -2.38 -12.14 8.72
CA ARG A 250 -2.78 -13.37 8.04
C ARG A 250 -3.83 -14.07 8.88
N SER A 251 -5.07 -14.18 8.41
CA SER A 251 -6.13 -14.87 9.18
C SER A 251 -5.90 -16.38 9.30
N ASP A 252 -5.16 -16.96 8.35
CA ASP A 252 -4.71 -18.36 8.38
C ASP A 252 -3.47 -18.58 9.28
N PHE A 253 -2.72 -17.52 9.63
CA PHE A 253 -1.61 -17.52 10.57
C PHE A 253 -1.74 -16.36 11.58
N PRO A 254 -2.75 -16.37 12.48
CA PRO A 254 -3.06 -15.24 13.34
C PRO A 254 -2.05 -14.98 14.46
N GLN A 255 -1.17 -15.93 14.74
CA GLN A 255 -0.18 -15.83 15.81
C GLN A 255 1.12 -15.20 15.33
N LYS A 256 1.83 -14.54 16.26
CA LYS A 256 3.20 -14.06 16.04
C LYS A 256 4.18 -15.23 16.18
N HIS A 257 5.21 -15.28 15.33
CA HIS A 257 6.37 -16.10 15.62
C HIS A 257 7.06 -15.62 16.90
N ALA A 258 7.66 -16.54 17.64
CA ALA A 258 8.36 -16.20 18.89
C ALA A 258 9.52 -15.24 18.66
N ILE A 259 10.22 -15.38 17.54
CA ILE A 259 11.34 -14.52 17.13
C ILE A 259 10.87 -13.60 15.99
N ALA A 260 11.09 -12.31 16.16
CA ALA A 260 10.83 -11.34 15.12
C ALA A 260 12.02 -11.26 14.16
N GLU A 261 11.82 -11.64 12.90
CA GLU A 261 12.85 -11.63 11.89
C GLU A 261 12.51 -10.69 10.73
N ARG A 262 13.54 -10.05 10.17
CA ARG A 262 13.42 -9.29 8.91
C ARG A 262 13.64 -10.24 7.74
N SER A 263 12.65 -10.35 6.88
CA SER A 263 12.82 -11.06 5.60
C SER A 263 13.41 -10.14 4.53
N THR A 264 14.14 -10.73 3.59
CA THR A 264 14.64 -10.07 2.39
C THR A 264 14.25 -10.89 1.17
N LEU A 265 13.90 -10.20 0.08
CA LEU A 265 13.42 -10.82 -1.14
C LEU A 265 14.04 -10.10 -2.35
N THR A 266 14.41 -10.85 -3.38
CA THR A 266 14.76 -10.32 -4.71
C THR A 266 13.56 -10.46 -5.65
N LEU A 267 13.56 -9.72 -6.74
CA LEU A 267 12.50 -9.83 -7.75
C LEU A 267 12.45 -11.24 -8.37
N ASP A 268 13.60 -11.84 -8.64
CA ASP A 268 13.67 -13.19 -9.19
C ASP A 268 13.10 -14.24 -8.22
N ALA A 269 13.37 -14.08 -6.92
CA ALA A 269 12.77 -14.95 -5.91
C ALA A 269 11.25 -14.74 -5.81
N ALA A 270 10.75 -13.50 -5.89
CA ALA A 270 9.33 -13.21 -5.91
C ALA A 270 8.62 -13.85 -7.12
N ARG A 271 9.22 -13.73 -8.32
CA ARG A 271 8.71 -14.38 -9.52
C ARG A 271 8.73 -15.91 -9.42
N ALA A 272 9.79 -16.48 -8.84
CA ALA A 272 9.87 -17.93 -8.63
C ALA A 272 8.77 -18.44 -7.68
N ILE A 273 8.45 -17.69 -6.62
CA ILE A 273 7.34 -18.00 -5.72
C ILE A 273 6.00 -17.95 -6.48
N ALA A 274 5.74 -16.85 -7.18
CA ALA A 274 4.51 -16.68 -7.94
C ALA A 274 4.33 -17.76 -9.01
N SER A 275 5.40 -18.11 -9.73
CA SER A 275 5.35 -19.15 -10.76
C SER A 275 5.06 -20.55 -10.20
N LYS A 276 5.55 -20.87 -8.99
CA LYS A 276 5.23 -22.14 -8.33
C LYS A 276 3.75 -22.24 -7.97
N VAL A 277 3.15 -21.14 -7.54
CA VAL A 277 1.72 -21.07 -7.23
C VAL A 277 0.89 -21.15 -8.51
N TYR A 278 1.31 -20.44 -9.56
CA TYR A 278 0.62 -20.38 -10.85
C TYR A 278 0.68 -21.69 -11.65
N ALA A 279 1.67 -22.54 -11.45
CA ALA A 279 1.89 -23.78 -12.24
C ALA A 279 0.73 -24.80 -12.20
N GLY A 280 -0.38 -24.50 -11.48
CA GLY A 280 -1.59 -25.30 -11.45
C GLY A 280 -2.79 -24.77 -12.27
N ALA A 281 -2.70 -23.52 -12.77
CA ALA A 281 -3.80 -22.91 -13.50
C ALA A 281 -3.41 -22.66 -14.96
N TYR A 282 -3.66 -23.63 -15.83
CA TYR A 282 -3.61 -23.43 -17.28
C TYR A 282 -4.76 -22.50 -17.64
N ASP A 283 -4.46 -21.34 -18.19
CA ASP A 283 -5.42 -20.27 -18.45
C ASP A 283 -6.05 -20.43 -19.86
N GLU A 284 -7.01 -21.32 -19.97
CA GLU A 284 -7.84 -21.47 -21.20
C GLU A 284 -8.54 -20.15 -21.57
N ASP A 285 -8.86 -19.31 -20.58
CA ASP A 285 -9.56 -18.03 -20.82
C ASP A 285 -8.64 -16.96 -21.45
N TYR A 286 -7.35 -16.95 -21.14
CA TYR A 286 -6.42 -15.97 -21.72
C TYR A 286 -6.12 -16.26 -23.20
N GLU A 287 -5.95 -17.52 -23.56
CA GLU A 287 -5.78 -17.91 -24.97
C GLU A 287 -7.05 -17.62 -25.78
N ALA A 288 -8.23 -17.82 -25.20
CA ALA A 288 -9.51 -17.47 -25.81
C ALA A 288 -9.68 -15.95 -26.00
N GLU A 289 -9.25 -15.12 -25.04
CA GLU A 289 -9.28 -13.66 -25.18
C GLU A 289 -8.30 -13.14 -26.24
N GLN A 290 -7.09 -13.71 -26.33
CA GLN A 290 -6.12 -13.35 -27.37
C GLN A 290 -6.58 -13.78 -28.75
N TYR A 291 -7.08 -15.01 -28.86
CA TYR A 291 -7.66 -15.55 -30.13
C TYR A 291 -8.83 -14.69 -30.62
N ASN A 292 -9.69 -14.23 -29.73
CA ASN A 292 -10.82 -13.36 -30.09
C ASN A 292 -10.37 -11.94 -30.49
N LYS A 293 -9.29 -11.41 -29.87
CA LYS A 293 -8.69 -10.12 -30.26
C LYS A 293 -8.00 -10.18 -31.61
N GLU A 294 -7.27 -11.23 -31.91
CA GLU A 294 -6.63 -11.45 -33.22
C GLU A 294 -7.68 -11.57 -34.32
N LYS A 295 -8.74 -12.37 -34.08
CA LYS A 295 -9.87 -12.46 -35.04
C LYS A 295 -10.61 -11.14 -35.25
N ALA A 296 -10.77 -10.32 -34.21
CA ALA A 296 -11.41 -9.02 -34.35
C ALA A 296 -10.53 -8.03 -35.15
N THR A 297 -9.20 -8.16 -35.06
CA THR A 297 -8.26 -7.35 -35.83
C THR A 297 -8.22 -7.76 -37.30
N ASP A 298 -8.27 -9.05 -37.57
CA ASP A 298 -8.31 -9.57 -38.93
C ASP A 298 -9.62 -9.25 -39.68
N GLN A 299 -10.73 -9.11 -38.96
CA GLN A 299 -12.02 -8.69 -39.54
C GLN A 299 -12.11 -7.20 -39.82
N LEU A 300 -11.23 -6.37 -39.22
CA LEU A 300 -11.15 -4.93 -39.47
C LEU A 300 -10.15 -4.58 -40.59
N THR A 301 -9.36 -5.56 -41.04
CA THR A 301 -8.35 -5.39 -42.10
C THR A 301 -8.71 -6.11 -43.40
N ALA A 302 -9.82 -6.79 -43.45
CA ALA A 302 -10.43 -7.44 -44.66
C ALA A 302 -11.64 -6.64 -45.15
#